data_afd9e4cf0a5dc946c1bd008d9f150563
#
_entry.id   afd9e4cf0a5dc946c1bd008d9f150563
#
_cell.length_a   1.000
_cell.length_b   1.000
_cell.length_c   1.000
_cell.angle_alpha   90.00
_cell.angle_beta   90.00
_cell.angle_gamma   90.00
#
_symmetry.space_group_name_H-M   'P 1'
#
loop_
_entity.id
_entity.type
_entity.pdbx_description
1 polymer ?
#
loop_
_entity_poly.entity_id
_entity_poly.type
_entity_poly.pdbx_seq_one_letter_code
_entity_poly.pdbx_strand_id
1 'polypeptide(L)'
;MTESLQDWILQLPNVTKASHRLGGTEYQVHGLEFMHTHGTSQLDIRLSNEDQERMLKEGKAEQHRFVHHQAGWVIFRIGSETDIENAKELIRLAYDNTDKIIAAHMSKRVQKSDEAL
;
A
#
# COMPACT_ATOMS: atom_id res chain seq x y z
N MET A 1 14.98 21.61 1.87
CA MET A 1 14.79 20.39 2.65
C MET A 1 13.95 19.40 1.89
N THR A 2 14.45 18.18 1.81
CA THR A 2 13.69 17.12 1.16
C THR A 2 12.56 16.65 2.09
N GLU A 3 11.39 16.53 1.53
CA GLU A 3 10.25 15.97 2.22
C GLU A 3 10.54 14.52 2.61
N SER A 4 10.17 14.13 3.83
CA SER A 4 10.33 12.74 4.24
C SER A 4 9.32 11.85 3.50
N LEU A 5 9.64 10.57 3.36
CA LEU A 5 8.72 9.63 2.73
C LEU A 5 7.39 9.57 3.47
N GLN A 6 7.43 9.61 4.81
CA GLN A 6 6.23 9.64 5.62
C GLN A 6 5.35 10.85 5.29
N ASP A 7 5.95 12.03 5.18
CA ASP A 7 5.21 13.25 4.84
C ASP A 7 4.57 13.13 3.47
N TRP A 8 5.31 12.57 2.50
CA TRP A 8 4.79 12.35 1.16
C TRP A 8 3.58 11.42 1.16
N ILE A 9 3.65 10.31 1.92
CA ILE A 9 2.54 9.35 2.01
C ILE A 9 1.30 10.03 2.60
N LEU A 10 1.48 10.83 3.66
CA LEU A 10 0.37 11.49 4.35
C LEU A 10 -0.27 12.60 3.53
N GLN A 11 0.36 13.03 2.45
CA GLN A 11 -0.23 14.01 1.52
C GLN A 11 -1.16 13.38 0.51
N LEU A 12 -1.11 12.05 0.33
CA LEU A 12 -2.06 11.37 -0.55
C LEU A 12 -3.47 11.52 0.03
N PRO A 13 -4.49 11.79 -0.81
CA PRO A 13 -5.84 12.04 -0.32
C PRO A 13 -6.40 10.90 0.52
N ASN A 14 -6.99 11.26 1.66
CA ASN A 14 -7.68 10.34 2.57
C ASN A 14 -6.78 9.31 3.25
N VAL A 15 -5.47 9.56 3.28
CA VAL A 15 -4.52 8.68 3.97
C VAL A 15 -4.44 9.06 5.45
N THR A 16 -4.50 8.06 6.30
CA THR A 16 -4.29 8.17 7.75
C THR A 16 -3.24 7.17 8.18
N LYS A 17 -2.66 7.38 9.37
CA LYS A 17 -1.69 6.44 9.93
C LYS A 17 -2.13 5.97 11.30
N ALA A 18 -1.66 4.79 11.68
CA ALA A 18 -1.91 4.20 13.00
C ALA A 18 -0.72 3.33 13.37
N SER A 19 -0.61 3.00 14.66
CA SER A 19 0.41 2.04 15.09
C SER A 19 0.02 0.65 14.59
N HIS A 20 0.97 -0.05 13.97
CA HIS A 20 0.74 -1.42 13.54
C HIS A 20 0.92 -2.37 14.74
N ARG A 21 0.03 -3.35 14.90
CA ARG A 21 0.04 -4.26 16.05
C ARG A 21 1.32 -5.08 16.20
N LEU A 22 2.05 -5.27 15.10
CA LEU A 22 3.33 -6.00 15.10
C LEU A 22 4.54 -5.05 15.15
N GLY A 23 4.30 -3.78 15.48
CA GLY A 23 5.33 -2.73 15.48
C GLY A 23 5.35 -1.96 14.18
N GLY A 24 5.92 -0.75 14.19
CA GLY A 24 5.97 0.11 13.02
C GLY A 24 4.71 0.94 12.85
N THR A 25 4.55 1.50 11.67
CA THR A 25 3.43 2.39 11.34
C THR A 25 2.64 1.83 10.16
N GLU A 26 1.34 1.75 10.33
CA GLU A 26 0.41 1.32 9.30
C GLU A 26 -0.19 2.55 8.61
N TYR A 27 -0.34 2.51 7.29
CA TYR A 27 -0.99 3.57 6.51
C TYR A 27 -2.25 3.01 5.87
N GLN A 28 -3.33 3.78 5.95
CA GLN A 28 -4.65 3.40 5.48
C GLN A 28 -5.19 4.47 4.55
N VAL A 29 -5.98 4.04 3.56
CA VAL A 29 -6.80 4.95 2.75
C VAL A 29 -8.25 4.55 2.96
N HIS A 30 -9.09 5.51 3.40
CA HIS A 30 -10.47 5.27 3.80
C HIS A 30 -10.59 4.11 4.83
N GLY A 31 -9.62 4.00 5.73
CA GLY A 31 -9.64 2.99 6.78
C GLY A 31 -9.12 1.62 6.38
N LEU A 32 -8.70 1.42 5.13
CA LEU A 32 -8.16 0.14 4.66
C LEU A 32 -6.65 0.24 4.49
N GLU A 33 -5.93 -0.65 5.16
CA GLU A 33 -4.47 -0.68 5.11
C GLU A 33 -3.96 -0.99 3.71
N PHE A 34 -2.99 -0.20 3.23
CA PHE A 34 -2.33 -0.47 1.96
C PHE A 34 -0.82 -0.64 2.10
N MET A 35 -0.25 -0.30 3.24
CA MET A 35 1.16 -0.54 3.54
C MET A 35 1.44 -0.36 5.03
N HIS A 36 2.56 -0.89 5.48
CA HIS A 36 3.10 -0.57 6.80
C HIS A 36 4.62 -0.61 6.77
N THR A 37 5.24 0.06 7.74
CA THR A 37 6.70 0.14 7.86
C THR A 37 7.19 -0.75 8.99
N HIS A 38 8.40 -1.28 8.83
CA HIS A 38 9.15 -1.95 9.88
C HIS A 38 10.47 -1.20 10.04
N GLY A 39 10.59 -0.42 11.12
CA GLY A 39 11.76 0.44 11.30
C GLY A 39 11.79 1.56 10.26
N THR A 40 12.97 1.93 9.81
CA THR A 40 13.16 3.05 8.89
C THR A 40 13.49 2.64 7.46
N SER A 41 13.72 1.34 7.21
CA SER A 41 14.23 0.90 5.93
C SER A 41 13.43 -0.22 5.26
N GLN A 42 12.44 -0.80 5.93
CA GLN A 42 11.62 -1.85 5.33
C GLN A 42 10.17 -1.39 5.22
N LEU A 43 9.61 -1.57 4.03
CA LEU A 43 8.20 -1.30 3.76
C LEU A 43 7.54 -2.60 3.33
N ASP A 44 6.36 -2.87 3.90
CA ASP A 44 5.49 -3.96 3.42
C ASP A 44 4.34 -3.27 2.70
N ILE A 45 4.17 -3.59 1.42
CA ILE A 45 3.25 -2.87 0.52
C ILE A 45 2.30 -3.86 -0.13
N ARG A 46 1.00 -3.54 -0.14
CA ARG A 46 -0.02 -4.40 -0.75
C ARG A 46 -0.40 -3.91 -2.13
N LEU A 47 0.01 -4.65 -3.14
CA LEU A 47 -0.27 -4.36 -4.54
C LEU A 47 -1.47 -5.20 -5.03
N SER A 48 -1.92 -4.94 -6.26
CA SER A 48 -2.80 -5.88 -6.95
C SER A 48 -1.99 -7.13 -7.29
N ASN A 49 -2.68 -8.24 -7.60
CA ASN A 49 -1.99 -9.46 -7.99
C ASN A 49 -1.12 -9.25 -9.24
N GLU A 50 -1.63 -8.48 -10.20
CA GLU A 50 -0.89 -8.16 -11.42
C GLU A 50 0.36 -7.35 -11.14
N ASP A 51 0.23 -6.31 -10.31
CA ASP A 51 1.37 -5.45 -9.96
C ASP A 51 2.37 -6.21 -9.10
N GLN A 52 1.91 -7.06 -8.19
CA GLN A 52 2.79 -7.91 -7.39
C GLN A 52 3.67 -8.77 -8.29
N GLU A 53 3.04 -9.50 -9.21
CA GLU A 53 3.75 -10.38 -10.14
C GLU A 53 4.76 -9.61 -10.97
N ARG A 54 4.35 -8.45 -11.49
CA ARG A 54 5.21 -7.60 -12.31
C ARG A 54 6.41 -7.06 -11.52
N MET A 55 6.18 -6.57 -10.31
CA MET A 55 7.25 -5.99 -9.49
C MET A 55 8.26 -7.06 -9.04
N LEU A 56 7.79 -8.25 -8.71
CA LEU A 56 8.67 -9.37 -8.36
C LEU A 56 9.50 -9.81 -9.56
N LYS A 57 8.86 -9.92 -10.73
CA LYS A 57 9.53 -10.34 -11.97
C LYS A 57 10.60 -9.34 -12.41
N GLU A 58 10.31 -8.04 -12.25
CA GLU A 58 11.23 -6.98 -12.63
C GLU A 58 12.32 -6.73 -11.57
N GLY A 59 12.27 -7.43 -10.44
CA GLY A 59 13.23 -7.28 -9.37
C GLY A 59 13.09 -5.99 -8.59
N LYS A 60 11.93 -5.34 -8.66
CA LYS A 60 11.65 -4.07 -7.97
C LYS A 60 11.14 -4.25 -6.55
N ALA A 61 10.81 -5.47 -6.15
CA ALA A 61 10.33 -5.79 -4.81
C ALA A 61 10.69 -7.24 -4.48
N GLU A 62 10.61 -7.57 -3.18
CA GLU A 62 10.88 -8.92 -2.70
C GLU A 62 9.58 -9.58 -2.24
N GLN A 63 9.51 -10.90 -2.36
CA GLN A 63 8.34 -11.65 -1.88
C GLN A 63 8.25 -11.58 -0.37
N HIS A 64 7.04 -11.36 0.17
CA HIS A 64 6.82 -11.30 1.61
C HIS A 64 6.89 -12.70 2.21
N ARG A 65 7.76 -12.90 3.19
CA ARG A 65 8.08 -14.23 3.73
C ARG A 65 6.96 -14.84 4.58
N PHE A 66 6.23 -13.99 5.29
CA PHE A 66 5.26 -14.46 6.28
C PHE A 66 3.82 -14.48 5.78
N VAL A 67 3.54 -13.74 4.73
CA VAL A 67 2.19 -13.66 4.14
C VAL A 67 2.21 -13.97 2.65
N HIS A 68 3.09 -14.89 2.25
CA HIS A 68 3.24 -15.25 0.84
C HIS A 68 1.96 -15.78 0.21
N HIS A 69 1.06 -16.33 1.01
CA HIS A 69 -0.23 -16.81 0.56
C HIS A 69 -1.27 -15.69 0.47
N GLN A 70 -0.97 -14.51 0.99
CA GLN A 70 -1.85 -13.35 0.85
C GLN A 70 -1.43 -12.57 -0.39
N ALA A 71 -2.31 -12.58 -1.38
CA ALA A 71 -2.04 -11.92 -2.66
C ALA A 71 -1.76 -10.44 -2.46
N GLY A 72 -0.77 -9.94 -3.18
CA GLY A 72 -0.47 -8.52 -3.26
C GLY A 72 0.66 -8.03 -2.38
N TRP A 73 0.94 -8.66 -1.25
CA TRP A 73 1.96 -8.16 -0.32
C TRP A 73 3.38 -8.40 -0.83
N VAL A 74 4.19 -7.34 -0.81
CA VAL A 74 5.63 -7.40 -1.15
C VAL A 74 6.43 -6.63 -0.12
N ILE A 75 7.73 -6.91 -0.06
CA ILE A 75 8.69 -6.17 0.76
C ILE A 75 9.51 -5.28 -0.15
N PHE A 76 9.70 -4.03 0.27
CA PHE A 76 10.59 -3.08 -0.39
C PHE A 76 11.57 -2.54 0.65
N ARG A 77 12.88 -2.57 0.34
CA ARG A 77 13.92 -2.09 1.24
C ARG A 77 14.52 -0.80 0.73
N ILE A 78 14.69 0.15 1.64
CA ILE A 78 15.28 1.45 1.32
C ILE A 78 16.72 1.47 1.82
N GLY A 79 17.67 1.53 0.90
CA GLY A 79 19.09 1.60 1.22
C GLY A 79 19.76 2.87 0.70
N SER A 80 19.06 3.66 -0.13
CA SER A 80 19.61 4.87 -0.74
C SER A 80 18.48 5.83 -1.12
N GLU A 81 18.85 7.05 -1.50
CA GLU A 81 17.87 8.04 -1.96
C GLU A 81 17.16 7.61 -3.24
N THR A 82 17.84 6.89 -4.11
CA THR A 82 17.23 6.35 -5.33
C THR A 82 16.09 5.40 -4.98
N ASP A 83 16.23 4.63 -3.91
CA ASP A 83 15.19 3.71 -3.46
C ASP A 83 13.92 4.45 -3.04
N ILE A 84 14.03 5.67 -2.55
CA ILE A 84 12.87 6.46 -2.13
C ILE A 84 11.95 6.72 -3.32
N GLU A 85 12.51 7.07 -4.47
CA GLU A 85 11.70 7.29 -5.68
C GLU A 85 11.05 6.00 -6.16
N ASN A 86 11.78 4.89 -6.09
CA ASN A 86 11.23 3.57 -6.45
C ASN A 86 10.14 3.14 -5.46
N ALA A 87 10.32 3.46 -4.17
CA ALA A 87 9.31 3.20 -3.16
C ALA A 87 8.02 3.95 -3.45
N LYS A 88 8.13 5.21 -3.85
CA LYS A 88 6.97 6.04 -4.20
C LYS A 88 6.16 5.42 -5.33
N GLU A 89 6.82 4.83 -6.32
CA GLU A 89 6.14 4.13 -7.42
C GLU A 89 5.28 2.98 -6.89
N LEU A 90 5.86 2.12 -6.04
CA LEU A 90 5.13 0.98 -5.47
C LEU A 90 4.02 1.43 -4.52
N ILE A 91 4.29 2.42 -3.70
CA ILE A 91 3.29 2.97 -2.77
C ILE A 91 2.11 3.55 -3.55
N ARG A 92 2.38 4.26 -4.65
CA ARG A 92 1.31 4.82 -5.48
C ARG A 92 0.46 3.73 -6.11
N LEU A 93 1.07 2.65 -6.59
CA LEU A 93 0.33 1.50 -7.12
C LEU A 93 -0.58 0.90 -6.05
N ALA A 94 -0.06 0.73 -4.84
CA ALA A 94 -0.84 0.18 -3.73
C ALA A 94 -1.99 1.10 -3.33
N TYR A 95 -1.73 2.40 -3.25
CA TYR A 95 -2.74 3.40 -2.95
C TYR A 95 -3.87 3.38 -3.99
N ASP A 96 -3.51 3.44 -5.26
CA ASP A 96 -4.48 3.46 -6.35
C ASP A 96 -5.32 2.18 -6.38
N ASN A 97 -4.70 1.03 -6.16
CA ASN A 97 -5.40 -0.26 -6.12
C ASN A 97 -6.39 -0.31 -4.95
N THR A 98 -5.98 0.14 -3.77
CA THR A 98 -6.82 0.13 -2.59
C THR A 98 -7.99 1.10 -2.75
N ASP A 99 -7.72 2.28 -3.30
CA ASP A 99 -8.76 3.27 -3.58
C ASP A 99 -9.81 2.73 -4.55
N LYS A 100 -9.39 2.00 -5.58
CA LYS A 100 -10.30 1.34 -6.54
C LYS A 100 -11.15 0.27 -5.86
N ILE A 101 -10.57 -0.53 -4.99
CA ILE A 101 -11.29 -1.57 -4.25
C ILE A 101 -12.39 -0.94 -3.41
N ILE A 102 -12.09 0.14 -2.71
CA ILE A 102 -13.05 0.85 -1.87
C ILE A 102 -14.16 1.44 -2.72
N ALA A 103 -13.81 2.10 -3.83
CA ALA A 103 -14.79 2.70 -4.72
C ALA A 103 -15.75 1.65 -5.29
N ALA A 104 -15.22 0.50 -5.72
CA ALA A 104 -16.04 -0.60 -6.24
C ALA A 104 -16.95 -1.16 -5.16
N HIS A 105 -16.46 -1.31 -3.94
CA HIS A 105 -17.25 -1.82 -2.83
C HIS A 105 -18.41 -0.85 -2.47
N MET A 106 -18.13 0.43 -2.41
CA MET A 106 -19.14 1.44 -2.12
C MET A 106 -20.19 1.52 -3.23
N SER A 107 -19.77 1.42 -4.49
CA SER A 107 -20.70 1.40 -5.62
C SER A 107 -21.68 0.23 -5.54
N LYS A 108 -21.16 -0.96 -5.18
CA LYS A 108 -22.02 -2.15 -5.00
C LYS A 108 -23.00 -1.98 -3.86
N ARG A 109 -22.60 -1.34 -2.77
CA ARG A 109 -23.50 -1.10 -1.63
C ARG A 109 -24.63 -0.14 -2.01
N VAL A 110 -24.31 0.90 -2.77
CA VAL A 110 -25.33 1.85 -3.26
C VAL A 110 -26.33 1.13 -4.17
N GLN A 111 -25.86 0.30 -5.10
CA GLN A 111 -26.73 -0.47 -5.99
C GLN A 111 -27.66 -1.41 -5.21
N LYS A 112 -27.14 -2.09 -4.20
CA LYS A 112 -27.96 -2.97 -3.36
C LYS A 112 -29.04 -2.20 -2.61
N SER A 113 -28.72 -1.02 -2.12
CA SER A 113 -29.70 -0.17 -1.44
C SER A 113 -30.82 0.25 -2.38
N ASP A 114 -30.50 0.60 -3.61
CA ASP A 114 -31.46 0.99 -4.62
C ASP A 114 -32.34 -0.21 -5.02
N GLU A 115 -31.78 -1.39 -5.13
CA GLU A 115 -32.52 -2.61 -5.46
C GLU A 115 -33.49 -3.04 -4.34
N ALA A 116 -33.19 -2.70 -3.10
CA ALA A 116 -34.02 -3.02 -1.95
C ALA A 116 -35.28 -2.15 -1.85
N LEU A 117 -35.33 -1.08 -2.60
CA LEU A 117 -36.48 -0.19 -2.66
C LEU A 117 -37.45 -0.63 -3.74
#